data_68a723eab858f94e23ce08104017ed7e
#
_entry.id   68a723eab858f94e23ce08104017ed7e
#
_cell.length_a   1.000
_cell.length_b   1.000
_cell.length_c   1.000
_cell.angle_alpha   90.00
_cell.angle_beta   90.00
_cell.angle_gamma   90.00
#
_symmetry.space_group_name_H-M   'P 1'
#
loop_
_entity.id
_entity.type
_entity.pdbx_description
1 polymer ?
#
loop_
_entity_poly.entity_id
_entity_poly.type
_entity_poly.pdbx_seq_one_letter_code
_entity_poly.pdbx_strand_id
1 'polypeptide(L)'
;MSNNESIITNENDLSKIQDELINRGGGAYLKKEKPSDRSKYTKRELTRNLAICLVFVYKHYRHTENTLITDYFPKRVFMQYLKDFPNITKHFNRLKYWDLIQQMPTSPTEVKYKKGWYGITENGIAFIQKELGMPKYAFVYNDFAYEHQTNPYVMITDLIKENELNDLLEE
;
A
#
# COMPACT_ATOMS: atom_id res chain seq x y z
N MET A 1 24.77 24.04 4.24
CA MET A 1 23.31 23.98 4.35
C MET A 1 22.95 22.56 4.80
N SER A 2 22.63 22.42 6.04
CA SER A 2 22.29 21.12 6.64
C SER A 2 20.82 20.83 6.33
N ASN A 3 20.59 19.84 5.51
CA ASN A 3 19.26 19.26 5.33
C ASN A 3 18.90 18.50 6.60
N ASN A 4 18.03 19.06 7.41
CA ASN A 4 17.37 18.34 8.48
C ASN A 4 16.38 17.34 7.84
N GLU A 5 16.84 16.14 7.59
CA GLU A 5 15.96 15.00 7.43
C GLU A 5 15.32 14.73 8.78
N SER A 6 14.10 15.20 8.96
CA SER A 6 13.28 14.81 10.11
C SER A 6 12.84 13.36 9.90
N ILE A 7 13.65 12.43 10.37
CA ILE A 7 13.24 11.05 10.56
C ILE A 7 12.04 11.08 11.50
N ILE A 8 10.89 10.60 11.03
CA ILE A 8 9.68 10.45 11.83
C ILE A 8 9.98 9.48 12.98
N THR A 9 10.31 10.00 14.15
CA THR A 9 10.72 9.22 15.33
C THR A 9 9.78 9.41 16.51
N ASN A 10 8.67 10.14 16.33
CA ASN A 10 7.77 10.49 17.43
C ASN A 10 6.49 9.63 17.35
N GLU A 11 6.10 9.02 18.49
CA GLU A 11 4.86 8.23 18.62
C GLU A 11 3.61 9.00 18.17
N ASN A 12 3.60 10.33 18.32
CA ASN A 12 2.49 11.19 17.88
C ASN A 12 2.39 11.27 16.34
N ASP A 13 3.52 11.22 15.63
CA ASP A 13 3.53 11.22 14.17
C ASP A 13 3.10 9.86 13.63
N LEU A 14 3.44 8.79 14.33
CA LEU A 14 2.99 7.43 14.02
C LEU A 14 1.48 7.29 14.21
N SER A 15 0.92 7.89 15.25
CA SER A 15 -0.54 7.92 15.47
C SER A 15 -1.27 8.67 14.37
N LYS A 16 -0.73 9.80 13.89
CA LYS A 16 -1.30 10.56 12.77
C LYS A 16 -1.25 9.77 11.47
N ILE A 17 -0.13 9.10 11.18
CA ILE A 17 -0.02 8.24 9.99
C ILE A 17 -1.03 7.10 10.10
N GLN A 18 -1.21 6.53 11.27
CA GLN A 18 -2.19 5.46 11.50
C GLN A 18 -3.62 5.95 11.28
N ASP A 19 -3.97 7.13 11.78
CA ASP A 19 -5.28 7.76 11.56
C ASP A 19 -5.47 8.13 10.08
N GLU A 20 -4.43 8.60 9.40
CA GLU A 20 -4.46 8.88 7.98
C GLU A 20 -4.58 7.61 7.14
N LEU A 21 -3.87 6.52 7.49
CA LEU A 21 -4.01 5.22 6.83
C LEU A 21 -5.43 4.66 7.00
N ILE A 22 -6.00 4.79 8.18
CA ILE A 22 -7.40 4.39 8.45
C ILE A 22 -8.37 5.24 7.64
N ASN A 23 -8.13 6.54 7.52
CA ASN A 23 -9.03 7.46 6.83
C ASN A 23 -8.88 7.43 5.30
N ARG A 24 -7.69 7.17 4.76
CA ARG A 24 -7.41 7.12 3.31
C ARG A 24 -7.57 5.72 2.72
N GLY A 25 -7.16 4.69 3.46
CA GLY A 25 -7.06 3.31 2.96
C GLY A 25 -8.38 2.62 2.71
N GLY A 26 -9.44 3.27 3.05
CA GLY A 26 -10.73 2.69 2.83
C GLY A 26 -11.67 3.60 2.12
N GLY A 27 -11.41 4.48 1.33
CA GLY A 27 -12.45 5.36 0.83
C GLY A 27 -13.80 4.92 1.40
N ALA A 28 -14.50 5.74 2.02
CA ALA A 28 -15.73 5.53 2.74
C ALA A 28 -16.63 4.38 2.24
N TYR A 29 -16.18 3.14 2.29
CA TYR A 29 -17.19 2.11 2.50
C TYR A 29 -17.92 2.55 3.76
N LEU A 30 -19.22 2.64 3.74
CA LEU A 30 -20.03 2.86 4.92
C LEU A 30 -19.30 2.22 6.09
N LYS A 31 -18.83 3.03 7.06
CA LYS A 31 -18.12 2.54 8.24
C LYS A 31 -19.02 1.49 8.88
N LYS A 32 -18.88 0.25 8.44
CA LYS A 32 -19.49 -0.85 9.18
C LYS A 32 -18.81 -0.79 10.52
N GLU A 33 -19.59 -0.67 11.55
CA GLU A 33 -19.12 -0.49 12.91
C GLU A 33 -17.95 -1.45 13.17
N LYS A 34 -16.86 -0.87 13.66
CA LYS A 34 -15.68 -1.61 14.09
C LYS A 34 -16.16 -2.68 15.06
N PRO A 35 -15.98 -3.98 14.79
CA PRO A 35 -16.42 -5.00 15.71
C PRO A 35 -15.68 -4.84 17.04
N SER A 36 -16.42 -4.82 18.13
CA SER A 36 -15.87 -4.79 19.49
C SER A 36 -15.08 -6.05 19.82
N ASP A 37 -15.39 -7.15 19.15
CA ASP A 37 -14.74 -8.44 19.34
C ASP A 37 -13.54 -8.58 18.40
N ARG A 38 -12.34 -8.52 18.98
CA ARG A 38 -11.08 -8.67 18.25
C ARG A 38 -10.90 -10.03 17.58
N SER A 39 -11.61 -11.07 18.00
CA SER A 39 -11.55 -12.40 17.37
C SER A 39 -12.05 -12.40 15.92
N LYS A 40 -12.82 -11.37 15.53
CA LYS A 40 -13.34 -11.19 14.17
C LYS A 40 -12.32 -10.60 13.19
N TYR A 41 -11.21 -10.08 13.69
CA TYR A 41 -10.16 -9.53 12.83
C TYR A 41 -9.25 -10.64 12.30
N THR A 42 -8.88 -10.50 11.04
CA THR A 42 -7.81 -11.31 10.45
C THR A 42 -6.53 -10.51 10.43
N LYS A 43 -5.48 -11.03 11.08
CA LYS A 43 -4.14 -10.45 10.99
C LYS A 43 -3.57 -10.70 9.60
N ARG A 44 -3.11 -9.65 8.94
CA ARG A 44 -2.45 -9.70 7.63
C ARG A 44 -1.03 -9.18 7.77
N GLU A 45 -0.11 -9.80 7.06
CA GLU A 45 1.30 -9.43 7.05
C GLU A 45 1.65 -8.75 5.73
N LEU A 46 2.43 -7.66 5.81
CA LEU A 46 3.10 -7.05 4.66
C LEU A 46 4.30 -7.94 4.30
N THR A 47 4.15 -8.70 3.24
CA THR A 47 5.12 -9.71 2.83
C THR A 47 5.99 -9.24 1.67
N ARG A 48 7.13 -9.92 1.46
CA ARG A 48 7.99 -9.74 0.29
C ARG A 48 7.18 -9.79 -1.02
N ASN A 49 6.26 -10.73 -1.16
CA ASN A 49 5.45 -10.87 -2.37
C ASN A 49 4.57 -9.64 -2.63
N LEU A 50 3.99 -9.05 -1.59
CA LEU A 50 3.24 -7.79 -1.71
C LEU A 50 4.16 -6.63 -2.09
N ALA A 51 5.35 -6.58 -1.51
CA ALA A 51 6.35 -5.57 -1.84
C ALA A 51 6.77 -5.65 -3.33
N ILE A 52 7.00 -6.86 -3.86
CA ILE A 52 7.27 -7.06 -5.30
C ILE A 52 6.09 -6.59 -6.16
N CYS A 53 4.86 -6.91 -5.78
CA CYS A 53 3.69 -6.39 -6.49
C CYS A 53 3.69 -4.85 -6.55
N LEU A 54 4.03 -4.20 -5.45
CA LEU A 54 4.10 -2.74 -5.37
C LEU A 54 5.19 -2.18 -6.28
N VAL A 55 6.37 -2.83 -6.35
CA VAL A 55 7.45 -2.43 -7.27
C VAL A 55 6.94 -2.38 -8.71
N PHE A 56 6.17 -3.36 -9.15
CA PHE A 56 5.63 -3.36 -10.52
C PHE A 56 4.55 -2.30 -10.74
N VAL A 57 3.74 -1.98 -9.74
CA VAL A 57 2.82 -0.84 -9.80
C VAL A 57 3.61 0.47 -9.96
N TYR A 58 4.67 0.63 -9.19
CA TYR A 58 5.55 1.79 -9.25
C TYR A 58 6.29 1.91 -10.58
N LYS A 59 6.79 0.81 -11.13
CA LYS A 59 7.40 0.79 -12.47
C LYS A 59 6.41 1.26 -13.53
N HIS A 60 5.19 0.73 -13.51
CA HIS A 60 4.16 1.15 -14.44
C HIS A 60 3.86 2.65 -14.31
N TYR A 61 3.73 3.15 -13.09
CA TYR A 61 3.57 4.57 -12.82
C TYR A 61 4.72 5.40 -13.40
N ARG A 62 5.98 4.99 -13.23
CA ARG A 62 7.15 5.69 -13.76
C ARG A 62 7.25 5.69 -15.28
N HIS A 63 6.84 4.61 -15.93
CA HIS A 63 6.93 4.45 -17.39
C HIS A 63 5.81 5.17 -18.14
N THR A 64 4.77 5.57 -17.46
CA THR A 64 3.66 6.30 -18.09
C THR A 64 3.98 7.79 -18.04
N GLU A 65 4.47 8.36 -19.14
CA GLU A 65 4.74 9.78 -19.24
C GLU A 65 3.48 10.59 -18.91
N ASN A 66 3.62 11.62 -18.08
CA ASN A 66 2.52 12.46 -17.59
C ASN A 66 1.51 11.76 -16.68
N THR A 67 1.83 10.61 -16.12
CA THR A 67 0.96 9.95 -15.15
C THR A 67 0.90 10.73 -13.85
N LEU A 68 -0.29 11.11 -13.45
CA LEU A 68 -0.55 11.68 -12.13
C LEU A 68 -0.70 10.56 -11.10
N ILE A 69 -0.40 10.85 -9.84
CA ILE A 69 -0.66 9.92 -8.71
C ILE A 69 -2.14 9.48 -8.69
N THR A 70 -3.03 10.31 -9.23
CA THR A 70 -4.46 10.02 -9.36
C THR A 70 -4.82 9.09 -10.50
N ASP A 71 -3.87 8.66 -11.32
CA ASP A 71 -4.17 7.79 -12.46
C ASP A 71 -4.35 6.34 -12.02
N TYR A 72 -5.37 5.73 -12.57
CA TYR A 72 -5.78 4.37 -12.24
C TYR A 72 -5.70 3.48 -13.47
N PHE A 73 -5.19 2.28 -13.27
CA PHE A 73 -4.99 1.29 -14.32
C PHE A 73 -5.69 -0.03 -13.97
N PRO A 74 -6.16 -0.77 -14.97
CA PRO A 74 -6.70 -2.09 -14.72
C PRO A 74 -5.61 -3.04 -14.21
N LYS A 75 -5.93 -3.86 -13.23
CA LYS A 75 -5.01 -4.83 -12.59
C LYS A 75 -4.22 -5.66 -13.61
N ARG A 76 -4.85 -6.01 -14.74
CA ARG A 76 -4.19 -6.80 -15.82
C ARG A 76 -2.91 -6.16 -16.36
N VAL A 77 -2.80 -4.83 -16.31
CA VAL A 77 -1.60 -4.09 -16.75
C VAL A 77 -0.42 -4.39 -15.86
N PHE A 78 -0.65 -4.44 -14.56
CA PHE A 78 0.40 -4.81 -13.59
C PHE A 78 0.74 -6.29 -13.66
N MET A 79 -0.26 -7.13 -13.94
CA MET A 79 -0.11 -8.57 -14.00
C MET A 79 0.81 -9.05 -15.13
N GLN A 80 0.96 -8.26 -16.21
CA GLN A 80 1.88 -8.61 -17.29
C GLN A 80 3.35 -8.61 -16.85
N TYR A 81 3.72 -7.77 -15.88
CA TYR A 81 5.05 -7.75 -15.29
C TYR A 81 5.30 -8.90 -14.31
N LEU A 82 4.23 -9.54 -13.85
CA LEU A 82 4.27 -10.60 -12.84
C LEU A 82 4.20 -12.00 -13.43
N LYS A 83 4.34 -12.15 -14.76
CA LYS A 83 4.28 -13.46 -15.44
C LYS A 83 5.29 -14.45 -14.86
N ASP A 84 6.47 -13.96 -14.48
CA ASP A 84 7.53 -14.76 -13.89
C ASP A 84 7.33 -15.04 -12.38
N PHE A 85 6.25 -14.47 -11.81
CA PHE A 85 5.91 -14.59 -10.39
C PHE A 85 4.45 -15.08 -10.20
N PRO A 86 4.09 -16.28 -10.65
CA PRO A 86 2.68 -16.69 -10.76
C PRO A 86 1.91 -16.73 -9.43
N ASN A 87 2.59 -16.90 -8.31
CA ASN A 87 1.96 -16.98 -6.99
C ASN A 87 1.78 -15.61 -6.31
N ILE A 88 2.39 -14.56 -6.84
CA ILE A 88 2.41 -13.23 -6.23
C ILE A 88 1.08 -12.49 -6.44
N THR A 89 0.43 -12.74 -7.55
CA THR A 89 -0.73 -11.99 -8.03
C THR A 89 -1.99 -12.16 -7.21
N LYS A 90 -2.07 -13.25 -6.46
CA LYS A 90 -3.28 -13.66 -5.74
C LYS A 90 -3.75 -12.67 -4.68
N HIS A 91 -2.81 -11.89 -4.15
CA HIS A 91 -3.06 -11.02 -3.00
C HIS A 91 -2.78 -9.54 -3.27
N PHE A 92 -2.59 -9.16 -4.53
CA PHE A 92 -2.28 -7.79 -4.95
C PHE A 92 -3.15 -6.72 -4.27
N ASN A 93 -4.47 -6.94 -4.21
CA ASN A 93 -5.42 -6.00 -3.62
C ASN A 93 -5.22 -5.77 -2.12
N ARG A 94 -4.44 -6.60 -1.43
CA ARG A 94 -4.13 -6.40 -0.01
C ARG A 94 -3.22 -5.21 0.26
N LEU A 95 -2.48 -4.72 -0.75
CA LEU A 95 -1.66 -3.52 -0.64
C LEU A 95 -2.46 -2.28 -0.19
N LYS A 96 -3.77 -2.26 -0.47
CA LYS A 96 -4.67 -1.19 0.00
C LYS A 96 -4.79 -1.12 1.53
N TYR A 97 -4.53 -2.22 2.26
CA TYR A 97 -4.60 -2.23 3.72
C TYR A 97 -3.51 -1.36 4.37
N TRP A 98 -2.46 -1.06 3.65
CA TRP A 98 -1.38 -0.15 4.07
C TRP A 98 -1.41 1.17 3.33
N ASP A 99 -2.48 1.46 2.58
CA ASP A 99 -2.56 2.65 1.71
C ASP A 99 -1.38 2.79 0.75
N LEU A 100 -0.85 1.66 0.27
CA LEU A 100 0.21 1.63 -0.74
C LEU A 100 -0.33 1.72 -2.17
N ILE A 101 -1.54 1.23 -2.35
CA ILE A 101 -2.35 1.40 -3.56
C ILE A 101 -3.77 1.81 -3.15
N GLN A 102 -4.48 2.42 -4.07
CA GLN A 102 -5.88 2.74 -3.90
C GLN A 102 -6.71 2.23 -5.08
N GLN A 103 -7.95 1.88 -4.81
CA GLN A 103 -8.89 1.47 -5.83
C GLN A 103 -9.54 2.70 -6.46
N MET A 104 -9.77 2.66 -7.79
CA MET A 104 -10.37 3.78 -8.49
C MET A 104 -11.77 4.10 -7.96
N PRO A 105 -12.05 5.31 -7.46
CA PRO A 105 -13.40 5.74 -7.10
C PRO A 105 -14.24 5.94 -8.37
N THR A 106 -15.51 5.55 -8.34
CA THR A 106 -16.43 5.73 -9.48
C THR A 106 -17.34 6.94 -9.32
N SER A 107 -17.37 7.55 -8.13
CA SER A 107 -18.19 8.72 -7.85
C SER A 107 -17.51 9.59 -6.79
N PRO A 108 -17.54 10.93 -6.94
CA PRO A 108 -17.05 11.83 -5.89
C PRO A 108 -17.95 11.89 -4.65
N THR A 109 -19.22 11.48 -4.77
CA THR A 109 -20.22 11.61 -3.71
C THR A 109 -20.67 10.28 -3.11
N GLU A 110 -20.47 9.18 -3.84
CA GLU A 110 -20.80 7.84 -3.39
C GLU A 110 -19.56 6.98 -3.32
N VAL A 111 -19.50 6.19 -2.28
CA VAL A 111 -18.38 5.29 -2.05
C VAL A 111 -18.51 4.05 -2.92
N LYS A 112 -18.25 4.23 -4.18
CA LYS A 112 -18.21 3.15 -5.16
C LYS A 112 -16.84 3.10 -5.82
N TYR A 113 -16.34 1.89 -6.02
CA TYR A 113 -15.04 1.65 -6.64
C TYR A 113 -15.18 0.82 -7.90
N LYS A 114 -14.36 1.16 -8.88
CA LYS A 114 -14.25 0.36 -10.11
C LYS A 114 -13.46 -0.91 -9.80
N LYS A 115 -14.12 -2.05 -9.85
CA LYS A 115 -13.49 -3.34 -9.58
C LYS A 115 -12.30 -3.58 -10.51
N GLY A 116 -11.16 -3.93 -9.91
CA GLY A 116 -9.97 -4.29 -10.65
C GLY A 116 -9.16 -3.11 -11.21
N TRP A 117 -9.48 -1.87 -10.83
CA TRP A 117 -8.71 -0.67 -11.20
C TRP A 117 -8.02 -0.10 -9.98
N TYR A 118 -6.70 0.13 -10.07
CA TYR A 118 -5.86 0.56 -8.98
C TYR A 118 -4.85 1.61 -9.43
N GLY A 119 -4.47 2.47 -8.50
CA GLY A 119 -3.37 3.43 -8.64
C GLY A 119 -2.41 3.33 -7.46
N ILE A 120 -1.19 3.78 -7.65
CA ILE A 120 -0.23 3.92 -6.55
C ILE A 120 -0.60 5.16 -5.73
N THR A 121 -0.29 5.13 -4.44
CA THR A 121 -0.45 6.28 -3.55
C THR A 121 0.89 6.98 -3.30
N GLU A 122 0.85 8.16 -2.70
CA GLU A 122 2.06 8.83 -2.20
C GLU A 122 2.83 7.95 -1.21
N ASN A 123 2.10 7.27 -0.32
CA ASN A 123 2.71 6.33 0.63
C ASN A 123 3.37 5.15 -0.08
N GLY A 124 2.76 4.65 -1.16
CA GLY A 124 3.34 3.59 -1.98
C GLY A 124 4.65 4.02 -2.64
N ILE A 125 4.69 5.25 -3.15
CA ILE A 125 5.89 5.84 -3.75
C ILE A 125 6.98 6.02 -2.67
N ALA A 126 6.65 6.66 -1.55
CA ALA A 126 7.58 6.90 -0.46
C ALA A 126 8.16 5.61 0.14
N PHE A 127 7.34 4.56 0.23
CA PHE A 127 7.81 3.25 0.69
C PHE A 127 8.82 2.62 -0.27
N ILE A 128 8.59 2.67 -1.59
CA ILE A 128 9.54 2.20 -2.60
C ILE A 128 10.83 3.02 -2.58
N GLN A 129 10.72 4.34 -2.39
CA GLN A 129 11.85 5.27 -2.33
C GLN A 129 12.62 5.22 -1.01
N LYS A 130 12.25 4.34 -0.09
CA LYS A 130 12.88 4.17 1.24
C LYS A 130 12.70 5.39 2.16
N GLU A 131 11.72 6.22 1.90
CA GLU A 131 11.40 7.41 2.68
C GLU A 131 10.41 7.15 3.81
N LEU A 132 9.66 6.04 3.71
CA LEU A 132 8.60 5.68 4.64
C LEU A 132 8.68 4.21 5.03
N GLY A 133 8.66 3.94 6.34
CA GLY A 133 8.44 2.60 6.89
C GLY A 133 6.96 2.30 7.06
N MET A 134 6.58 1.03 6.96
CA MET A 134 5.20 0.57 7.11
C MET A 134 5.04 -0.39 8.28
N PRO A 135 3.87 -0.39 8.96
CA PRO A 135 3.56 -1.43 9.94
C PRO A 135 3.59 -2.80 9.26
N LYS A 136 4.27 -3.75 9.89
CA LYS A 136 4.37 -5.10 9.33
C LYS A 136 3.03 -5.81 9.26
N TYR A 137 2.12 -5.52 10.18
CA TYR A 137 0.84 -6.19 10.30
C TYR A 137 -0.33 -5.21 10.28
N ALA A 138 -1.39 -5.61 9.58
CA ALA A 138 -2.69 -4.97 9.59
C ALA A 138 -3.76 -5.94 10.10
N PHE A 139 -4.73 -5.43 10.85
CA PHE A 139 -5.88 -6.18 11.33
C PHE A 139 -7.10 -5.82 10.50
N VAL A 140 -7.61 -6.80 9.75
CA VAL A 140 -8.60 -6.62 8.70
C VAL A 140 -9.91 -7.30 9.08
N TYR A 141 -11.00 -6.57 8.89
CA TYR A 141 -12.36 -7.08 9.00
C TYR A 141 -13.20 -6.56 7.82
N ASN A 142 -13.98 -7.43 7.18
CA ASN A 142 -14.79 -7.06 6.02
C ASN A 142 -14.03 -6.27 4.93
N ASP A 143 -12.80 -6.70 4.63
CA ASP A 143 -11.93 -6.09 3.63
C ASP A 143 -11.41 -4.68 3.98
N PHE A 144 -11.49 -4.29 5.27
CA PHE A 144 -10.94 -3.03 5.80
C PHE A 144 -9.86 -3.28 6.81
N ALA A 145 -8.78 -2.50 6.76
CA ALA A 145 -7.81 -2.42 7.83
C ALA A 145 -8.29 -1.41 8.88
N TYR A 146 -8.59 -1.88 10.06
CA TYR A 146 -9.04 -1.06 11.18
C TYR A 146 -7.93 -0.70 12.15
N GLU A 147 -6.91 -1.54 12.22
CA GLU A 147 -5.76 -1.34 13.10
C GLU A 147 -4.50 -1.80 12.38
N HIS A 148 -3.39 -1.15 12.70
CA HIS A 148 -2.06 -1.56 12.29
C HIS A 148 -1.22 -1.82 13.54
N GLN A 149 -0.40 -2.85 13.49
CA GLN A 149 0.56 -3.10 14.55
C GLN A 149 1.76 -2.18 14.34
N THR A 150 1.97 -1.26 15.28
CA THR A 150 3.02 -0.24 15.20
C THR A 150 4.43 -0.79 15.39
N ASN A 151 4.59 -2.00 15.90
CA ASN A 151 5.86 -2.68 16.06
C ASN A 151 5.72 -4.16 15.63
N PRO A 152 6.57 -4.66 14.70
CA PRO A 152 7.63 -3.91 14.03
C PRO A 152 7.13 -3.07 12.85
N TYR A 153 7.84 -1.98 12.55
CA TYR A 153 7.84 -1.30 11.27
C TYR A 153 8.84 -1.99 10.34
N VAL A 154 8.55 -1.99 9.05
CA VAL A 154 9.43 -2.53 8.02
C VAL A 154 9.65 -1.50 6.92
N MET A 155 10.88 -1.43 6.45
CA MET A 155 11.24 -0.72 5.23
C MET A 155 11.12 -1.69 4.05
N ILE A 156 11.06 -1.17 2.83
CA ILE A 156 11.06 -2.02 1.63
C ILE A 156 12.27 -2.95 1.59
N THR A 157 13.42 -2.50 2.08
CA THR A 157 14.68 -3.25 2.15
C THR A 157 14.69 -4.38 3.19
N ASP A 158 13.77 -4.36 4.14
CA ASP A 158 13.54 -5.48 5.06
C ASP A 158 12.76 -6.63 4.38
N LEU A 159 12.04 -6.33 3.31
CA LEU A 159 11.22 -7.28 2.57
C LEU A 159 11.89 -7.78 1.28
N ILE A 160 12.63 -6.90 0.59
CA ILE A 160 13.35 -7.19 -0.64
C ILE A 160 14.79 -6.72 -0.43
N LYS A 161 15.78 -7.59 -0.70
CA LYS A 161 17.19 -7.20 -0.59
C LYS A 161 17.49 -6.04 -1.53
N GLU A 162 18.36 -5.14 -1.11
CA GLU A 162 18.61 -3.88 -1.83
C GLU A 162 19.08 -4.08 -3.27
N ASN A 163 20.00 -5.04 -3.50
CA ASN A 163 20.43 -5.39 -4.85
C ASN A 163 19.27 -5.91 -5.71
N GLU A 164 18.44 -6.79 -5.17
CA GLU A 164 17.27 -7.31 -5.88
C GLU A 164 16.24 -6.21 -6.16
N LEU A 165 16.02 -5.29 -5.21
CA LEU A 165 15.13 -4.16 -5.41
C LEU A 165 15.62 -3.26 -6.55
N ASN A 166 16.93 -2.98 -6.60
CA ASN A 166 17.54 -2.20 -7.66
C ASN A 166 17.39 -2.91 -9.02
N ASP A 167 17.68 -4.21 -9.09
CA ASP A 167 17.50 -5.00 -10.31
C ASP A 167 16.04 -4.94 -10.80
N LEU A 168 15.07 -5.12 -9.89
CA LEU A 168 13.64 -5.03 -10.22
C LEU A 168 13.23 -3.63 -10.69
N LEU A 169 13.86 -2.58 -10.22
CA LEU A 169 13.55 -1.20 -10.60
C LEU A 169 14.21 -0.78 -11.92
N GLU A 170 15.32 -1.41 -12.31
CA GLU A 170 16.05 -1.11 -13.54
C GLU A 170 15.48 -1.81 -14.77
N GLU A 171 14.97 -3.04 -14.63
CA GLU A 171 14.32 -3.78 -15.72
C GLU A 171 13.02 -3.10 -16.19
#